data_53e5d4bc8f25e0eedc82e56827bc7c54
#
_entry.id   53e5d4bc8f25e0eedc82e56827bc7c54
#
_cell.length_a   1.000
_cell.length_b   1.000
_cell.length_c   1.000
_cell.angle_alpha   90.00
_cell.angle_beta   90.00
_cell.angle_gamma   90.00
#
_symmetry.space_group_name_H-M   'P 1'
#
loop_
_entity.id
_entity.type
_entity.pdbx_description
1 polymer ?
#
loop_
_entity_poly.entity_id
_entity_poly.type
_entity_poly.pdbx_seq_one_letter_code
_entity_poly.pdbx_strand_id
1 'polypeptide(L)'
;MAKLIGTAPNQVPTNGDLGDLAFQNKDSVKVKNLTVEEEFTSTGIDDNATSTAITLDSSNNVLVGTTDNSLYNNSGAGNGGVMLANTADGGRIDVAREGVNLIHNRLASDGIIEEFKRDGTTVGKIDANSSGISIYLGGTGSANALDDYEEGTWTPTFGGAGSDPSSVSWNIQSGTYTKVGNKVFARAIVYPSSFSGGSGNWNVRSLPFTANANSVGTMMWDRIRIQASYPGGLVPRVLNNTTYMEFPEMNDASDEASNRIQVDDLAGNFYLELSIVYTTNS
;
A
#
# COMPACT_ATOMS: atom_id res chain seq x y z
N MET A 1 -65.02 -5.68 -26.32
CA MET A 1 -65.61 -6.53 -25.28
C MET A 1 -64.54 -7.45 -24.78
N ALA A 2 -64.17 -7.33 -23.53
CA ALA A 2 -63.19 -8.25 -22.92
C ALA A 2 -63.76 -9.66 -22.92
N LYS A 3 -63.10 -10.61 -23.57
CA LYS A 3 -63.49 -12.01 -23.58
C LYS A 3 -63.34 -12.59 -22.16
N LEU A 4 -64.40 -13.00 -21.52
CA LEU A 4 -64.35 -13.58 -20.19
C LEU A 4 -63.76 -14.99 -20.32
N ILE A 5 -62.56 -15.19 -19.82
CA ILE A 5 -61.88 -16.50 -19.80
C ILE A 5 -62.55 -17.31 -18.66
N GLY A 6 -63.10 -18.46 -18.94
CA GLY A 6 -63.60 -19.38 -17.92
C GLY A 6 -65.05 -19.15 -17.47
N THR A 7 -66.03 -19.06 -18.40
CA THR A 7 -67.44 -18.98 -18.07
C THR A 7 -68.11 -20.31 -17.71
N ALA A 8 -67.41 -21.42 -17.82
CA ALA A 8 -67.89 -22.74 -17.41
C ALA A 8 -67.03 -23.36 -16.32
N PRO A 9 -67.61 -24.08 -15.34
CA PRO A 9 -66.78 -24.83 -14.36
C PRO A 9 -65.91 -25.83 -15.10
N ASN A 10 -64.56 -25.79 -14.81
CA ASN A 10 -63.61 -26.68 -15.40
C ASN A 10 -63.09 -26.38 -16.83
N GLN A 11 -63.34 -25.19 -17.39
CA GLN A 11 -62.73 -24.84 -18.68
C GLN A 11 -61.21 -24.48 -18.46
N VAL A 12 -60.38 -25.31 -19.04
CA VAL A 12 -58.93 -25.02 -19.10
C VAL A 12 -58.71 -24.03 -20.25
N PRO A 13 -58.15 -22.84 -20.02
CA PRO A 13 -57.80 -21.92 -21.11
C PRO A 13 -56.87 -22.59 -22.13
N THR A 14 -57.19 -22.45 -23.41
CA THR A 14 -56.31 -22.90 -24.50
C THR A 14 -55.19 -21.87 -24.74
N ASN A 15 -54.11 -22.26 -25.38
CA ASN A 15 -53.00 -21.36 -25.71
C ASN A 15 -53.42 -20.06 -26.42
N GLY A 16 -54.50 -20.09 -27.23
CA GLY A 16 -55.05 -18.91 -27.86
C GLY A 16 -55.83 -17.97 -26.94
N ASP A 17 -56.27 -18.45 -25.77
CA ASP A 17 -56.99 -17.65 -24.78
C ASP A 17 -56.06 -16.89 -23.82
N LEU A 18 -54.78 -17.26 -23.78
CA LEU A 18 -53.77 -16.68 -22.90
C LEU A 18 -52.97 -15.53 -23.53
N GLY A 19 -53.07 -15.36 -24.87
CA GLY A 19 -52.31 -14.37 -25.61
C GLY A 19 -52.53 -12.90 -25.24
N ASP A 20 -53.66 -12.58 -24.58
CA ASP A 20 -54.02 -11.21 -24.17
C ASP A 20 -54.35 -11.10 -22.68
N LEU A 21 -53.75 -11.92 -21.83
CA LEU A 21 -53.95 -11.82 -20.37
C LEU A 21 -53.27 -10.57 -19.81
N ALA A 22 -53.99 -9.44 -19.89
CA ALA A 22 -53.64 -8.26 -19.11
C ALA A 22 -54.04 -8.49 -17.66
N PHE A 23 -53.07 -8.75 -16.78
CA PHE A 23 -53.29 -8.77 -15.34
C PHE A 23 -53.39 -7.33 -14.82
N GLN A 24 -54.56 -6.72 -14.96
CA GLN A 24 -54.82 -5.40 -14.41
C GLN A 24 -55.13 -5.51 -12.92
N ASN A 25 -54.44 -4.76 -12.09
CA ASN A 25 -54.68 -4.58 -10.65
C ASN A 25 -54.64 -5.85 -9.79
N LYS A 26 -53.65 -6.69 -9.95
CA LYS A 26 -53.35 -7.78 -9.01
C LYS A 26 -52.09 -7.49 -8.21
N ASP A 27 -52.20 -7.48 -6.89
CA ASP A 27 -51.06 -7.27 -5.98
C ASP A 27 -49.98 -8.35 -6.10
N SER A 28 -50.32 -9.51 -6.63
CA SER A 28 -49.39 -10.58 -6.97
C SER A 28 -49.98 -11.61 -7.92
N VAL A 29 -49.15 -12.11 -8.84
CA VAL A 29 -49.43 -13.30 -9.65
C VAL A 29 -48.45 -14.38 -9.27
N LYS A 30 -48.95 -15.55 -8.82
CA LYS A 30 -48.14 -16.72 -8.51
C LYS A 30 -48.22 -17.69 -9.67
N VAL A 31 -47.10 -17.90 -10.36
CA VAL A 31 -46.97 -18.89 -11.44
C VAL A 31 -46.00 -19.99 -10.96
N LYS A 32 -46.41 -21.22 -11.12
CA LYS A 32 -45.53 -22.35 -10.73
C LYS A 32 -44.31 -22.50 -11.66
N ASN A 33 -44.55 -22.29 -12.95
CA ASN A 33 -43.52 -22.22 -13.97
C ASN A 33 -43.90 -21.11 -14.95
N LEU A 34 -43.01 -20.17 -15.19
CA LEU A 34 -43.15 -19.15 -16.22
C LEU A 34 -42.10 -19.45 -17.30
N THR A 35 -42.54 -19.79 -18.50
CA THR A 35 -41.70 -19.83 -19.69
C THR A 35 -41.99 -18.58 -20.48
N VAL A 36 -40.98 -17.73 -20.66
CA VAL A 36 -41.01 -16.53 -21.48
C VAL A 36 -40.26 -16.85 -22.76
N GLU A 37 -40.95 -16.86 -23.90
CA GLU A 37 -40.35 -17.24 -25.18
C GLU A 37 -39.58 -16.10 -25.85
N GLU A 38 -39.89 -14.85 -25.50
CA GLU A 38 -39.23 -13.65 -26.07
C GLU A 38 -38.56 -12.78 -25.00
N GLU A 39 -39.31 -11.95 -24.29
CA GLU A 39 -38.76 -11.01 -23.30
C GLU A 39 -39.50 -11.09 -21.97
N PHE A 40 -38.76 -11.00 -20.88
CA PHE A 40 -39.27 -10.78 -19.54
C PHE A 40 -38.96 -9.36 -19.12
N THR A 41 -39.95 -8.46 -19.22
CA THR A 41 -39.80 -7.06 -18.79
C THR A 41 -40.44 -6.88 -17.43
N SER A 42 -39.72 -6.40 -16.45
CA SER A 42 -40.29 -6.01 -15.15
C SER A 42 -39.73 -4.66 -14.71
N THR A 43 -40.49 -3.91 -13.91
CA THR A 43 -40.02 -2.66 -13.31
C THR A 43 -38.89 -2.85 -12.29
N GLY A 44 -38.66 -4.08 -11.86
CA GLY A 44 -37.59 -4.45 -10.92
C GLY A 44 -36.41 -5.16 -11.59
N ILE A 45 -36.60 -5.71 -12.80
CA ILE A 45 -35.55 -6.24 -13.67
C ILE A 45 -35.85 -5.63 -15.04
N ASP A 46 -35.22 -4.47 -15.27
CA ASP A 46 -35.27 -3.82 -16.59
C ASP A 46 -34.15 -4.45 -17.43
N ASP A 47 -34.55 -5.46 -18.23
CA ASP A 47 -33.63 -6.09 -19.18
C ASP A 47 -33.73 -5.37 -20.53
N ASN A 48 -33.03 -4.23 -20.62
CA ASN A 48 -32.81 -3.52 -21.87
C ASN A 48 -31.54 -3.99 -22.58
N ALA A 49 -31.01 -5.15 -22.19
CA ALA A 49 -29.80 -5.71 -22.74
C ALA A 49 -30.01 -6.30 -24.13
N THR A 50 -29.15 -5.96 -25.08
CA THR A 50 -29.12 -6.56 -26.42
C THR A 50 -28.39 -7.91 -26.46
N SER A 51 -27.85 -8.34 -25.30
CA SER A 51 -27.17 -9.63 -25.11
C SER A 51 -27.41 -10.13 -23.68
N THR A 52 -27.13 -11.42 -23.42
CA THR A 52 -27.31 -12.02 -22.08
C THR A 52 -26.53 -11.24 -21.03
N ALA A 53 -27.25 -10.55 -20.15
CA ALA A 53 -26.63 -9.77 -19.06
C ALA A 53 -26.31 -10.64 -17.83
N ILE A 54 -27.17 -11.61 -17.50
CA ILE A 54 -27.02 -12.53 -16.37
C ILE A 54 -27.29 -13.96 -16.84
N THR A 55 -26.38 -14.86 -16.51
CA THR A 55 -26.50 -16.30 -16.76
C THR A 55 -26.50 -17.07 -15.45
N LEU A 56 -27.41 -18.03 -15.28
CA LEU A 56 -27.30 -19.07 -14.28
C LEU A 56 -26.85 -20.35 -15.01
N ASP A 57 -25.67 -20.84 -14.72
CA ASP A 57 -25.15 -22.05 -15.36
C ASP A 57 -25.60 -23.35 -14.66
N SER A 58 -25.30 -24.50 -15.27
CA SER A 58 -25.67 -25.81 -14.73
C SER A 58 -24.98 -26.16 -13.41
N SER A 59 -23.95 -25.41 -13.01
CA SER A 59 -23.21 -25.55 -11.74
C SER A 59 -23.73 -24.58 -10.67
N ASN A 60 -24.84 -23.88 -10.94
CA ASN A 60 -25.44 -22.84 -10.09
C ASN A 60 -24.54 -21.62 -9.87
N ASN A 61 -23.67 -21.27 -10.82
CA ASN A 61 -22.95 -20.01 -10.83
C ASN A 61 -23.84 -18.90 -11.40
N VAL A 62 -23.69 -17.68 -10.85
CA VAL A 62 -24.27 -16.46 -11.44
C VAL A 62 -23.16 -15.73 -12.20
N LEU A 63 -23.32 -15.57 -13.51
CA LEU A 63 -22.40 -14.88 -14.38
C LEU A 63 -23.02 -13.57 -14.87
N VAL A 64 -22.27 -12.47 -14.82
CA VAL A 64 -22.72 -11.14 -15.25
C VAL A 64 -21.80 -10.64 -16.36
N GLY A 65 -22.38 -10.34 -17.51
CA GLY A 65 -21.67 -9.86 -18.68
C GLY A 65 -20.74 -10.89 -19.34
N THR A 66 -20.94 -12.18 -19.01
CA THR A 66 -20.14 -13.30 -19.56
C THR A 66 -20.93 -14.59 -19.50
N THR A 67 -20.55 -15.58 -20.30
CA THR A 67 -20.98 -16.98 -20.21
C THR A 67 -19.83 -17.91 -19.78
N ASP A 68 -18.66 -17.36 -19.54
CA ASP A 68 -17.46 -18.10 -19.16
C ASP A 68 -17.45 -18.37 -17.65
N ASN A 69 -17.42 -19.64 -17.26
CA ASN A 69 -17.40 -20.09 -15.87
C ASN A 69 -15.98 -20.38 -15.34
N SER A 70 -14.97 -19.92 -16.02
CA SER A 70 -13.55 -20.06 -15.62
C SER A 70 -12.78 -18.73 -15.63
N LEU A 71 -13.44 -17.65 -15.26
CA LEU A 71 -12.91 -16.28 -15.25
C LEU A 71 -11.58 -16.14 -14.51
N TYR A 72 -11.36 -16.96 -13.46
CA TYR A 72 -10.15 -16.91 -12.60
C TYR A 72 -8.86 -17.23 -13.35
N ASN A 73 -8.94 -17.83 -14.53
CA ASN A 73 -7.77 -18.18 -15.34
C ASN A 73 -7.80 -17.59 -16.77
N ASN A 74 -8.66 -16.63 -17.02
CA ASN A 74 -8.71 -15.96 -18.30
C ASN A 74 -7.46 -15.11 -18.56
N SER A 75 -7.08 -15.07 -19.82
CA SER A 75 -6.02 -14.23 -20.33
C SER A 75 -6.45 -13.55 -21.64
N GLY A 76 -5.93 -12.35 -21.89
CA GLY A 76 -6.23 -11.58 -23.09
C GLY A 76 -7.45 -10.68 -23.00
N ALA A 77 -7.50 -9.73 -23.95
CA ALA A 77 -8.54 -8.72 -24.02
C ALA A 77 -9.93 -9.29 -24.33
N GLY A 78 -10.96 -8.70 -23.75
CA GLY A 78 -12.35 -9.00 -24.06
C GLY A 78 -12.96 -10.22 -23.34
N ASN A 79 -12.18 -10.93 -22.51
CA ASN A 79 -12.64 -12.12 -21.77
C ASN A 79 -12.99 -11.79 -20.31
N GLY A 80 -13.62 -10.63 -20.09
CA GLY A 80 -13.96 -10.16 -18.75
C GLY A 80 -15.40 -10.48 -18.34
N GLY A 81 -15.68 -10.29 -17.06
CA GLY A 81 -16.99 -10.46 -16.45
C GLY A 81 -16.91 -10.57 -14.94
N VAL A 82 -18.05 -10.82 -14.32
CA VAL A 82 -18.16 -11.14 -12.89
C VAL A 82 -18.84 -12.50 -12.75
N MET A 83 -18.31 -13.35 -11.89
CA MET A 83 -18.89 -14.63 -11.54
C MET A 83 -19.01 -14.77 -10.03
N LEU A 84 -20.19 -15.13 -9.56
CA LEU A 84 -20.41 -15.69 -8.23
C LEU A 84 -20.43 -17.21 -8.40
N ALA A 85 -19.31 -17.84 -8.07
CA ALA A 85 -19.12 -19.27 -8.26
C ALA A 85 -19.63 -20.07 -7.08
N ASN A 86 -20.30 -21.17 -7.36
CA ASN A 86 -20.61 -22.23 -6.41
C ASN A 86 -19.59 -23.35 -6.58
N THR A 87 -18.66 -23.49 -5.62
CA THR A 87 -17.61 -24.50 -5.65
C THR A 87 -17.82 -25.55 -4.56
N ALA A 88 -17.13 -26.67 -4.65
CA ALA A 88 -17.22 -27.74 -3.64
C ALA A 88 -16.84 -27.26 -2.22
N ASP A 89 -15.97 -26.23 -2.13
CA ASP A 89 -15.49 -25.66 -0.87
C ASP A 89 -16.26 -24.39 -0.44
N GLY A 90 -17.33 -24.02 -1.17
CA GLY A 90 -18.14 -22.83 -0.90
C GLY A 90 -18.15 -21.80 -2.03
N GLY A 91 -18.65 -20.61 -1.73
CA GLY A 91 -18.78 -19.53 -2.71
C GLY A 91 -17.48 -18.78 -2.97
N ARG A 92 -17.30 -18.32 -4.22
CA ARG A 92 -16.19 -17.48 -4.65
C ARG A 92 -16.69 -16.37 -5.57
N ILE A 93 -16.05 -15.22 -5.51
CA ILE A 93 -16.29 -14.11 -6.45
C ILE A 93 -15.09 -13.99 -7.37
N ASP A 94 -15.30 -14.10 -8.67
CA ASP A 94 -14.28 -13.86 -9.69
C ASP A 94 -14.64 -12.61 -10.49
N VAL A 95 -13.69 -11.69 -10.63
CA VAL A 95 -13.81 -10.50 -11.47
C VAL A 95 -12.63 -10.45 -12.43
N ALA A 96 -12.92 -10.53 -13.72
CA ALA A 96 -11.91 -10.41 -14.76
C ALA A 96 -12.21 -9.20 -15.63
N ARG A 97 -11.24 -8.29 -15.81
CA ARG A 97 -11.37 -7.09 -16.61
C ARG A 97 -9.99 -6.53 -16.99
N GLU A 98 -9.90 -5.85 -18.14
CA GLU A 98 -8.80 -4.92 -18.43
C GLU A 98 -9.01 -3.62 -17.66
N GLY A 99 -8.02 -3.20 -16.87
CA GLY A 99 -8.08 -2.00 -16.03
C GLY A 99 -8.46 -2.30 -14.57
N VAL A 100 -9.06 -1.33 -13.87
CA VAL A 100 -9.41 -1.45 -12.45
C VAL A 100 -10.57 -2.45 -12.28
N ASN A 101 -10.33 -3.54 -11.57
CA ASN A 101 -11.29 -4.63 -11.39
C ASN A 101 -12.30 -4.37 -10.27
N LEU A 102 -11.86 -3.70 -9.20
CA LEU A 102 -12.66 -3.48 -8.01
C LEU A 102 -12.39 -2.09 -7.47
N ILE A 103 -13.44 -1.36 -7.16
CA ILE A 103 -13.36 -0.04 -6.53
C ILE A 103 -14.08 -0.14 -5.20
N HIS A 104 -13.33 0.01 -4.11
CA HIS A 104 -13.88 0.17 -2.77
C HIS A 104 -13.93 1.66 -2.45
N ASN A 105 -15.12 2.22 -2.33
CA ASN A 105 -15.32 3.62 -2.03
C ASN A 105 -16.11 3.78 -0.74
N ARG A 106 -15.47 4.26 0.31
CA ARG A 106 -16.10 4.63 1.56
C ARG A 106 -16.41 6.13 1.58
N LEU A 107 -17.67 6.49 1.81
CA LEU A 107 -18.13 7.88 1.77
C LEU A 107 -18.13 8.51 3.16
N ALA A 108 -17.72 9.77 3.22
CA ALA A 108 -17.91 10.73 4.32
C ALA A 108 -17.27 10.39 5.68
N SER A 109 -16.50 9.31 5.81
CA SER A 109 -15.85 8.99 7.09
C SER A 109 -14.64 8.08 6.92
N ASP A 110 -13.69 8.17 7.84
CA ASP A 110 -12.58 7.22 7.95
C ASP A 110 -13.07 5.83 8.38
N GLY A 111 -12.35 4.78 8.04
CA GLY A 111 -12.58 3.43 8.53
C GLY A 111 -12.35 2.32 7.52
N ILE A 112 -12.80 1.12 7.87
CA ILE A 112 -12.57 -0.11 7.14
C ILE A 112 -13.22 -0.05 5.74
N ILE A 113 -12.45 -0.38 4.71
CA ILE A 113 -12.92 -0.58 3.33
C ILE A 113 -12.87 -2.04 2.90
N GLU A 114 -12.04 -2.85 3.55
CA GLU A 114 -11.98 -4.29 3.36
C GLU A 114 -11.62 -4.99 4.69
N GLU A 115 -12.28 -6.10 4.99
CA GLU A 115 -12.08 -6.86 6.22
C GLU A 115 -11.86 -8.34 5.91
N PHE A 116 -10.79 -8.90 6.45
CA PHE A 116 -10.43 -10.31 6.31
C PHE A 116 -10.77 -11.04 7.62
N LYS A 117 -11.60 -12.08 7.50
CA LYS A 117 -12.04 -12.88 8.65
C LYS A 117 -11.64 -14.34 8.51
N ARG A 118 -11.34 -14.96 9.65
CA ARG A 118 -11.23 -16.40 9.81
C ARG A 118 -12.18 -16.83 10.92
N ASP A 119 -13.09 -17.74 10.62
CA ASP A 119 -14.08 -18.24 11.58
C ASP A 119 -14.83 -17.11 12.32
N GLY A 120 -15.23 -16.07 11.58
CA GLY A 120 -15.91 -14.90 12.13
C GLY A 120 -15.01 -13.88 12.83
N THR A 121 -13.75 -14.21 13.10
CA THR A 121 -12.78 -13.31 13.74
C THR A 121 -11.99 -12.52 12.70
N THR A 122 -11.92 -11.19 12.83
CA THR A 122 -11.10 -10.35 11.96
C THR A 122 -9.63 -10.61 12.19
N VAL A 123 -8.93 -11.02 11.14
CA VAL A 123 -7.49 -11.32 11.15
C VAL A 123 -6.66 -10.29 10.38
N GLY A 124 -7.31 -9.40 9.63
CA GLY A 124 -6.69 -8.31 8.91
C GLY A 124 -7.73 -7.40 8.31
N LYS A 125 -7.32 -6.19 7.92
CA LYS A 125 -8.20 -5.20 7.30
C LYS A 125 -7.42 -4.18 6.47
N ILE A 126 -8.11 -3.50 5.59
CA ILE A 126 -7.64 -2.29 4.93
C ILE A 126 -8.55 -1.14 5.35
N ASP A 127 -7.96 -0.11 5.96
CA ASP A 127 -8.64 1.12 6.35
C ASP A 127 -8.27 2.26 5.39
N ALA A 128 -9.21 3.14 5.14
CA ALA A 128 -8.96 4.44 4.53
C ALA A 128 -9.18 5.56 5.54
N ASN A 129 -8.31 6.54 5.54
CA ASN A 129 -8.41 7.76 6.33
C ASN A 129 -7.94 8.98 5.53
N SER A 130 -8.01 10.15 6.11
CA SER A 130 -7.59 11.41 5.46
C SER A 130 -6.11 11.46 5.07
N SER A 131 -5.27 10.60 5.65
CA SER A 131 -3.83 10.52 5.39
C SER A 131 -3.46 9.42 4.37
N GLY A 132 -4.40 8.52 4.04
CA GLY A 132 -4.16 7.45 3.07
C GLY A 132 -4.76 6.10 3.46
N ILE A 133 -4.07 5.04 3.07
CA ILE A 133 -4.47 3.65 3.29
C ILE A 133 -3.58 3.03 4.37
N SER A 134 -4.19 2.34 5.33
CA SER A 134 -3.51 1.50 6.32
C SER A 134 -3.85 0.04 6.09
N ILE A 135 -2.84 -0.82 6.01
CA ILE A 135 -2.99 -2.28 5.88
C ILE A 135 -2.65 -2.92 7.22
N TYR A 136 -3.59 -3.66 7.81
CA TYR A 136 -3.40 -4.34 9.08
C TYR A 136 -3.14 -5.82 8.88
N LEU A 137 -2.00 -6.31 9.35
CA LEU A 137 -1.55 -7.69 9.19
C LEU A 137 -1.44 -8.37 10.56
N GLY A 138 -2.20 -9.46 10.75
CA GLY A 138 -2.15 -10.25 11.97
C GLY A 138 -2.93 -9.66 13.15
N GLY A 139 -3.88 -8.76 12.89
CA GLY A 139 -4.76 -8.16 13.91
C GLY A 139 -5.30 -6.80 13.50
N THR A 140 -6.11 -6.19 14.34
CA THR A 140 -6.79 -4.91 14.07
C THR A 140 -6.25 -3.74 14.88
N GLY A 141 -5.28 -3.98 15.78
CA GLY A 141 -4.66 -2.94 16.60
C GLY A 141 -3.64 -2.11 15.80
N SER A 142 -3.44 -0.85 16.20
CA SER A 142 -2.50 0.08 15.52
C SER A 142 -1.06 -0.44 15.41
N ALA A 143 -0.63 -1.30 16.34
CA ALA A 143 0.69 -1.93 16.26
C ALA A 143 0.86 -2.90 15.06
N ASN A 144 -0.23 -3.29 14.40
CA ASN A 144 -0.23 -4.16 13.22
C ASN A 144 -0.45 -3.36 11.92
N ALA A 145 -0.56 -2.04 12.01
CA ALA A 145 -0.74 -1.19 10.84
C ALA A 145 0.58 -0.99 10.09
N LEU A 146 0.55 -1.21 8.78
CA LEU A 146 1.55 -0.74 7.84
C LEU A 146 0.94 0.48 7.12
N ASP A 147 1.14 1.65 7.69
CA ASP A 147 0.48 2.89 7.28
C ASP A 147 1.47 4.04 7.00
N ASP A 148 2.75 3.79 7.19
CA ASP A 148 3.80 4.78 7.05
C ASP A 148 5.00 4.16 6.30
N TYR A 149 4.86 4.06 4.97
CA TYR A 149 5.93 3.68 4.06
C TYR A 149 6.29 4.86 3.17
N GLU A 150 7.56 5.25 3.21
CA GLU A 150 8.07 6.36 2.43
C GLU A 150 9.48 6.06 1.90
N GLU A 151 9.72 6.34 0.64
CA GLU A 151 11.04 6.32 0.02
C GLU A 151 11.37 7.70 -0.51
N GLY A 152 12.65 8.08 -0.42
CA GLY A 152 13.06 9.37 -0.92
C GLY A 152 14.58 9.54 -1.00
N THR A 153 14.93 10.74 -1.40
CA THR A 153 16.32 11.21 -1.43
C THR A 153 16.52 12.34 -0.44
N TRP A 154 17.75 12.50 0.02
CA TRP A 154 18.17 13.61 0.85
C TRP A 154 19.54 14.10 0.43
N THR A 155 19.88 15.32 0.79
CA THR A 155 21.15 15.93 0.44
C THR A 155 22.01 16.02 1.69
N PRO A 156 22.93 15.06 1.92
CA PRO A 156 23.83 15.09 3.05
C PRO A 156 24.77 16.30 2.94
N THR A 157 24.87 17.06 4.02
CA THR A 157 25.88 18.11 4.16
C THR A 157 26.83 17.75 5.30
N PHE A 158 27.98 18.41 5.39
CA PHE A 158 28.86 18.25 6.54
C PHE A 158 29.24 19.59 7.13
N GLY A 159 29.62 19.56 8.39
CA GLY A 159 30.07 20.75 9.10
C GLY A 159 30.80 20.41 10.37
N GLY A 160 31.18 21.43 11.09
CA GLY A 160 31.82 21.33 12.40
C GLY A 160 30.98 21.90 13.51
N ALA A 161 31.13 21.40 14.73
CA ALA A 161 30.44 21.93 15.89
C ALA A 161 30.85 23.37 16.24
N GLY A 162 32.05 23.82 15.83
CA GLY A 162 32.50 25.19 16.00
C GLY A 162 32.08 26.10 14.87
N SER A 163 32.33 25.72 13.64
CA SER A 163 31.89 26.43 12.43
C SER A 163 31.83 25.50 11.23
N ASP A 164 30.96 25.87 10.28
CA ASP A 164 30.86 25.16 9.01
C ASP A 164 31.98 25.57 8.04
N PRO A 165 32.31 24.72 7.05
CA PRO A 165 33.14 25.12 5.93
C PRO A 165 32.56 26.35 5.22
N SER A 166 33.44 27.30 4.90
CA SER A 166 33.06 28.53 4.19
C SER A 166 32.77 28.28 2.71
N SER A 167 33.29 27.19 2.15
CA SER A 167 33.00 26.73 0.79
C SER A 167 33.18 25.23 0.70
N VAL A 168 32.34 24.56 -0.11
CA VAL A 168 32.43 23.15 -0.45
C VAL A 168 32.11 22.98 -1.93
N SER A 169 33.00 22.29 -2.65
CA SER A 169 32.77 21.80 -4.00
C SER A 169 32.60 20.29 -3.96
N TRP A 170 31.68 19.73 -4.71
CA TRP A 170 31.28 18.34 -4.61
C TRP A 170 31.70 17.50 -5.82
N ASN A 171 32.21 16.30 -5.58
CA ASN A 171 32.26 15.21 -6.55
C ASN A 171 30.95 14.40 -6.47
N ILE A 172 30.55 13.97 -5.26
CA ILE A 172 29.31 13.25 -5.00
C ILE A 172 28.72 13.76 -3.69
N GLN A 173 27.43 14.12 -3.74
CA GLN A 173 26.61 14.50 -2.60
C GLN A 173 25.25 13.86 -2.80
N SER A 174 25.04 12.69 -2.22
CA SER A 174 23.87 11.86 -2.50
C SER A 174 23.44 11.10 -1.26
N GLY A 175 22.14 11.08 -1.00
CA GLY A 175 21.52 10.30 0.04
C GLY A 175 20.19 9.72 -0.41
N THR A 176 19.88 8.52 0.06
CA THR A 176 18.58 7.86 -0.12
C THR A 176 18.09 7.37 1.22
N TYR A 177 16.78 7.23 1.36
CA TYR A 177 16.19 6.61 2.54
C TYR A 177 14.96 5.79 2.19
N THR A 178 14.65 4.84 3.07
CA THR A 178 13.38 4.15 3.16
C THR A 178 12.91 4.22 4.60
N LYS A 179 11.67 4.66 4.80
CA LYS A 179 10.99 4.69 6.12
C LYS A 179 9.88 3.65 6.12
N VAL A 180 9.83 2.86 7.19
CA VAL A 180 8.74 1.90 7.44
C VAL A 180 8.29 2.07 8.89
N GLY A 181 7.11 2.60 9.09
CA GLY A 181 6.66 3.02 10.40
C GLY A 181 7.65 4.02 11.02
N ASN A 182 8.15 3.73 12.20
CA ASN A 182 9.14 4.57 12.88
C ASN A 182 10.60 4.26 12.53
N LYS A 183 10.90 3.32 11.62
CA LYS A 183 12.26 2.94 11.23
C LYS A 183 12.68 3.63 9.94
N VAL A 184 13.82 4.27 9.99
CA VAL A 184 14.45 4.92 8.84
C VAL A 184 15.75 4.20 8.51
N PHE A 185 15.85 3.73 7.27
CA PHE A 185 17.08 3.19 6.68
C PHE A 185 17.65 4.29 5.79
N ALA A 186 18.73 4.93 6.22
CA ALA A 186 19.36 6.00 5.46
C ALA A 186 20.74 5.58 4.96
N ARG A 187 21.04 5.95 3.72
CA ARG A 187 22.35 5.78 3.10
C ARG A 187 22.82 7.12 2.54
N ALA A 188 24.13 7.38 2.57
CA ALA A 188 24.72 8.56 1.97
C ALA A 188 26.11 8.31 1.40
N ILE A 189 26.45 9.11 0.36
CA ILE A 189 27.80 9.33 -0.11
C ILE A 189 28.10 10.81 0.03
N VAL A 190 29.17 11.13 0.77
CA VAL A 190 29.69 12.48 1.01
C VAL A 190 31.11 12.52 0.48
N TYR A 191 31.28 13.13 -0.69
CA TYR A 191 32.55 13.20 -1.39
C TYR A 191 32.77 14.59 -1.97
N PRO A 192 33.33 15.52 -1.19
CA PRO A 192 33.74 16.81 -1.73
C PRO A 192 34.93 16.64 -2.70
N SER A 193 35.03 17.50 -3.69
CA SER A 193 36.25 17.69 -4.47
C SER A 193 37.22 18.62 -3.77
N SER A 194 36.70 19.58 -3.00
CA SER A 194 37.47 20.45 -2.12
C SER A 194 36.54 21.14 -1.12
N PHE A 195 37.07 21.59 0.00
CA PHE A 195 36.40 22.48 0.93
C PHE A 195 37.46 23.37 1.65
N SER A 196 36.99 24.45 2.26
CA SER A 196 37.85 25.32 3.06
C SER A 196 37.10 25.80 4.32
N GLY A 197 37.87 26.00 5.39
CA GLY A 197 37.32 26.42 6.69
C GLY A 197 36.54 25.29 7.38
N GLY A 198 35.85 25.68 8.43
CA GLY A 198 35.17 24.76 9.35
C GLY A 198 36.05 24.43 10.54
N SER A 199 35.46 24.18 11.70
CA SER A 199 36.18 23.81 12.93
C SER A 199 35.31 23.05 13.91
N GLY A 200 35.97 22.32 14.80
CA GLY A 200 35.29 21.55 15.83
C GLY A 200 34.82 20.16 15.36
N ASN A 201 34.10 19.47 16.20
CA ASN A 201 33.67 18.09 15.94
C ASN A 201 32.94 17.95 14.64
N TRP A 202 33.42 17.10 13.76
CA TRP A 202 32.84 16.82 12.46
C TRP A 202 31.46 16.13 12.60
N ASN A 203 30.54 16.51 11.76
CA ASN A 203 29.23 15.87 11.64
C ASN A 203 28.74 15.88 10.19
N VAL A 204 27.93 14.88 9.86
CA VAL A 204 27.13 14.83 8.62
C VAL A 204 25.68 15.13 8.97
N ARG A 205 25.08 16.08 8.26
CA ARG A 205 23.80 16.71 8.58
C ARG A 205 22.74 16.44 7.54
N SER A 206 21.55 16.95 7.82
CA SER A 206 20.38 16.91 6.93
C SER A 206 19.79 15.50 6.82
N LEU A 207 19.87 14.69 7.89
CA LEU A 207 19.09 13.44 7.93
C LEU A 207 17.63 13.74 7.61
N PRO A 208 16.92 12.87 6.88
CA PRO A 208 15.55 13.13 6.41
C PRO A 208 14.54 13.29 7.57
N PHE A 209 14.81 12.67 8.71
CA PHE A 209 13.95 12.75 9.90
C PHE A 209 14.77 12.94 11.16
N THR A 210 14.17 13.59 12.16
CA THR A 210 14.77 13.72 13.49
C THR A 210 14.76 12.36 14.19
N ALA A 211 15.92 11.94 14.67
CA ALA A 211 16.03 10.71 15.44
C ALA A 211 15.36 10.84 16.81
N ASN A 212 14.64 9.82 17.26
CA ASN A 212 14.03 9.77 18.60
C ASN A 212 14.78 8.83 19.58
N ALA A 213 15.89 8.25 19.13
CA ALA A 213 16.78 7.43 19.94
C ALA A 213 18.21 7.46 19.40
N ASN A 214 19.19 7.15 20.24
CA ASN A 214 20.56 6.95 19.78
C ASN A 214 20.64 5.71 18.90
N SER A 215 21.39 5.80 17.80
CA SER A 215 21.63 4.69 16.89
C SER A 215 23.05 4.76 16.33
N VAL A 216 23.59 3.62 15.97
CA VAL A 216 24.89 3.49 15.31
C VAL A 216 24.71 2.85 13.93
N GLY A 217 25.61 3.19 13.02
CA GLY A 217 25.60 2.69 11.65
C GLY A 217 26.91 2.07 11.24
N THR A 218 27.09 1.90 9.95
CA THR A 218 28.29 1.41 9.31
C THR A 218 28.80 2.41 8.29
N MET A 219 30.10 2.42 8.04
CA MET A 219 30.70 3.32 7.08
C MET A 219 31.97 2.76 6.46
N MET A 220 32.28 3.24 5.28
CA MET A 220 33.58 3.19 4.64
C MET A 220 34.06 4.61 4.45
N TRP A 221 35.35 4.84 4.70
CA TRP A 221 35.96 6.16 4.55
C TRP A 221 37.34 6.08 3.91
N ASP A 222 37.78 7.18 3.31
CA ASP A 222 39.11 7.39 2.80
C ASP A 222 39.54 8.84 3.08
N ARG A 223 40.84 9.04 3.36
CA ARG A 223 41.44 10.37 3.60
C ARG A 223 40.85 11.13 4.80
N ILE A 224 40.48 10.41 5.85
CA ILE A 224 40.14 10.91 7.18
C ILE A 224 41.24 10.47 8.14
N ARG A 225 41.81 11.39 8.89
CA ARG A 225 42.86 11.10 9.85
C ARG A 225 42.27 10.60 11.16
N ILE A 226 42.58 9.37 11.53
CA ILE A 226 42.27 8.80 12.83
C ILE A 226 43.49 8.95 13.72
N GLN A 227 43.30 9.34 14.97
CA GLN A 227 44.42 9.42 15.92
C GLN A 227 44.92 8.00 16.27
N ALA A 228 46.25 7.87 16.40
CA ALA A 228 46.88 6.57 16.66
C ALA A 228 46.51 5.95 18.02
N SER A 229 46.03 6.76 18.96
CA SER A 229 45.52 6.33 20.27
C SER A 229 44.10 5.76 20.24
N TYR A 230 43.44 5.75 19.08
CA TYR A 230 42.08 5.24 18.91
C TYR A 230 42.01 4.20 17.78
N PRO A 231 42.62 3.02 17.95
CA PRO A 231 42.75 2.03 16.88
C PRO A 231 41.42 1.33 16.50
N GLY A 232 40.36 1.53 17.26
CA GLY A 232 39.05 0.91 17.03
C GLY A 232 38.28 1.44 15.81
N GLY A 233 38.77 2.50 15.14
CA GLY A 233 38.16 3.06 13.94
C GLY A 233 37.00 4.04 14.23
N LEU A 234 36.26 4.34 13.20
CA LEU A 234 35.11 5.28 13.22
C LEU A 234 33.79 4.58 13.10
N VAL A 235 32.78 5.12 13.79
CA VAL A 235 31.40 4.63 13.71
C VAL A 235 30.48 5.83 13.54
N PRO A 236 29.59 5.85 12.54
CA PRO A 236 28.58 6.88 12.46
C PRO A 236 27.55 6.66 13.58
N ARG A 237 27.25 7.70 14.33
CA ARG A 237 26.30 7.70 15.43
C ARG A 237 25.32 8.87 15.30
N VAL A 238 24.04 8.61 15.39
CA VAL A 238 23.02 9.63 15.56
C VAL A 238 22.58 9.67 17.02
N LEU A 239 22.35 10.85 17.55
CA LEU A 239 21.84 11.04 18.89
C LEU A 239 20.33 11.35 18.88
N ASN A 240 19.70 11.06 20.00
CA ASN A 240 18.32 11.44 20.22
C ASN A 240 18.09 12.94 19.99
N ASN A 241 16.97 13.29 19.36
CA ASN A 241 16.57 14.66 19.00
C ASN A 241 17.54 15.39 18.05
N THR A 242 18.27 14.66 17.20
CA THR A 242 19.16 15.26 16.20
C THR A 242 18.80 14.84 14.77
N THR A 243 19.21 15.67 13.79
CA THR A 243 19.17 15.39 12.35
C THR A 243 20.56 15.29 11.75
N TYR A 244 21.55 14.96 12.57
CA TYR A 244 22.94 14.80 12.14
C TYR A 244 23.59 13.57 12.78
N MET A 245 24.64 13.09 12.13
CA MET A 245 25.51 12.03 12.62
C MET A 245 26.84 12.63 13.06
N GLU A 246 27.36 12.15 14.16
CA GLU A 246 28.70 12.39 14.64
C GLU A 246 29.57 11.13 14.47
N PHE A 247 30.89 11.29 14.54
CA PHE A 247 31.86 10.23 14.27
C PHE A 247 32.82 10.10 15.44
N PRO A 248 32.44 9.40 16.52
CA PRO A 248 33.37 9.08 17.60
C PRO A 248 34.42 8.11 17.14
N GLU A 249 35.66 8.36 17.53
CA GLU A 249 36.75 7.41 17.45
C GLU A 249 36.60 6.41 18.60
N MET A 250 36.64 5.14 18.28
CA MET A 250 36.61 4.07 19.29
C MET A 250 37.95 3.82 19.85
N ASN A 251 38.12 3.96 21.20
CA ASN A 251 39.35 3.61 21.88
C ASN A 251 39.21 2.25 22.59
N ASP A 252 40.33 1.66 22.94
CA ASP A 252 40.43 0.40 23.70
C ASP A 252 40.71 0.61 25.19
N ALA A 253 40.87 1.89 25.61
CA ALA A 253 41.15 2.24 27.01
C ALA A 253 39.84 2.44 27.81
N SER A 254 39.80 1.83 28.97
CA SER A 254 38.58 1.78 29.81
C SER A 254 38.18 3.11 30.45
N ASP A 255 39.02 4.12 30.44
CA ASP A 255 38.82 5.33 31.25
C ASP A 255 38.84 6.66 30.45
N GLU A 256 38.97 6.63 29.11
CA GLU A 256 38.93 7.85 28.32
C GLU A 256 37.63 7.99 27.52
N ALA A 257 37.05 9.19 27.53
CA ALA A 257 35.95 9.52 26.65
C ALA A 257 36.35 9.36 25.19
N SER A 258 35.51 8.75 24.37
CA SER A 258 35.74 8.64 22.93
C SER A 258 36.03 10.02 22.35
N ASN A 259 37.15 10.18 21.65
CA ASN A 259 37.44 11.40 20.91
C ASN A 259 36.49 11.52 19.70
N ARG A 260 36.42 12.67 19.11
CA ARG A 260 35.61 12.92 17.91
C ARG A 260 36.47 13.50 16.82
N ILE A 261 36.31 12.97 15.62
CA ILE A 261 36.97 13.55 14.45
C ILE A 261 36.61 15.03 14.34
N GLN A 262 37.67 15.83 14.15
CA GLN A 262 37.53 17.27 13.90
C GLN A 262 37.46 17.53 12.39
N VAL A 263 36.96 18.68 12.00
CA VAL A 263 36.98 19.09 10.58
C VAL A 263 38.39 19.14 10.04
N ASP A 264 39.41 19.50 10.88
CA ASP A 264 40.82 19.57 10.52
C ASP A 264 41.47 18.19 10.27
N ASP A 265 40.81 17.10 10.67
CA ASP A 265 41.27 15.75 10.40
C ASP A 265 40.85 15.25 9.01
N LEU A 266 39.99 16.00 8.31
CA LEU A 266 39.52 15.67 6.99
C LEU A 266 40.45 16.21 5.92
N ALA A 267 40.85 15.38 4.96
CA ALA A 267 41.45 15.91 3.73
C ALA A 267 40.38 16.67 2.90
N GLY A 268 40.82 17.66 2.14
CA GLY A 268 39.89 18.48 1.34
C GLY A 268 39.03 17.70 0.36
N ASN A 269 39.43 16.47 0.04
CA ASN A 269 38.72 15.55 -0.84
C ASN A 269 38.48 14.18 -0.15
N PHE A 270 38.13 14.18 1.13
CA PHE A 270 37.78 12.95 1.84
C PHE A 270 36.59 12.21 1.16
N TYR A 271 36.51 10.91 1.37
CA TYR A 271 35.38 10.09 0.90
C TYR A 271 34.73 9.42 2.10
N LEU A 272 33.42 9.46 2.11
CA LEU A 272 32.58 8.77 3.08
C LEU A 272 31.38 8.13 2.39
N GLU A 273 31.21 6.84 2.58
CA GLU A 273 29.98 6.12 2.28
C GLU A 273 29.46 5.50 3.58
N LEU A 274 28.21 5.75 3.91
CA LEU A 274 27.62 5.28 5.15
C LEU A 274 26.19 4.77 4.98
N SER A 275 25.81 3.91 5.92
CA SER A 275 24.43 3.54 6.14
C SER A 275 24.09 3.53 7.63
N ILE A 276 22.89 3.94 7.98
CA ILE A 276 22.40 3.97 9.35
C ILE A 276 20.94 3.60 9.42
N VAL A 277 20.58 2.84 10.44
CA VAL A 277 19.19 2.59 10.79
C VAL A 277 18.90 3.30 12.09
N TYR A 278 17.91 4.17 12.09
CA TYR A 278 17.48 4.89 13.29
C TYR A 278 15.97 4.95 13.39
N THR A 279 15.47 5.40 14.53
CA THR A 279 14.04 5.58 14.76
C THR A 279 13.68 7.05 14.78
N THR A 280 12.49 7.36 14.30
CA THR A 280 11.88 8.69 14.35
C THR A 280 10.50 8.61 14.98
N ASN A 281 9.92 9.75 15.32
CA ASN A 281 8.51 9.81 15.69
C ASN A 281 7.67 9.64 14.41
N SER A 282 6.69 8.77 14.48
CA SER A 282 5.70 8.57 13.40
C SER A 282 4.67 9.68 13.42
#